data_aa70c95a7b320c6df89f707d8a34dd1f
#
_entry.id   aa70c95a7b320c6df89f707d8a34dd1f
#
_cell.length_a   1.000
_cell.length_b   1.000
_cell.length_c   1.000
_cell.angle_alpha   90.00
_cell.angle_beta   90.00
_cell.angle_gamma   90.00
#
_symmetry.space_group_name_H-M   'P 1'
#
loop_
_entity.id
_entity.type
_entity.pdbx_description
1 polymer ?
#
loop_
_entity_poly.entity_id
_entity_poly.type
_entity_poly.pdbx_seq_one_letter_code
_entity_poly.pdbx_strand_id
1 'polypeptide(L)' 'MNALDAAVAKSYWRCILRGTRTIDDVPEELRDAVRELLEADEKETV' A
#
# COMPACT_ATOMS: atom_id res chain seq x y z
N MET A 1 -10.86 -4.66 8.10
CA MET A 1 -10.74 -4.29 6.67
C MET A 1 -11.34 -5.38 5.81
N ASN A 2 -12.17 -5.03 4.84
CA ASN A 2 -12.79 -6.03 3.99
C ASN A 2 -11.93 -6.31 2.74
N ALA A 3 -12.33 -7.31 1.95
CA ALA A 3 -11.55 -7.74 0.79
C ALA A 3 -11.36 -6.64 -0.26
N LEU A 4 -12.38 -5.79 -0.44
CA LEU A 4 -12.30 -4.69 -1.40
C LEU A 4 -11.26 -3.67 -0.96
N ASP A 5 -11.24 -3.33 0.31
CA ASP A 5 -10.27 -2.38 0.84
C ASP A 5 -8.85 -2.92 0.70
N ALA A 6 -8.67 -4.21 0.97
CA ALA A 6 -7.37 -4.84 0.83
C ALA A 6 -6.90 -4.82 -0.63
N ALA A 7 -7.81 -5.08 -1.57
CA ALA A 7 -7.46 -5.06 -2.99
C ALA A 7 -7.07 -3.66 -3.44
N VAL A 8 -7.82 -2.65 -3.01
CA VAL A 8 -7.51 -1.26 -3.34
C VAL A 8 -6.16 -0.84 -2.74
N ALA A 9 -5.93 -1.19 -1.48
CA ALA A 9 -4.67 -0.88 -0.82
C ALA A 9 -3.49 -1.50 -1.59
N LYS A 10 -3.65 -2.72 -2.06
CA LYS A 10 -2.61 -3.39 -2.82
C LYS A 10 -2.33 -2.69 -4.15
N SER A 11 -3.38 -2.18 -4.79
CA SER A 11 -3.22 -1.41 -6.03
C SER A 11 -2.40 -0.16 -5.80
N TYR A 12 -2.68 0.58 -4.73
CA TYR A 12 -1.91 1.77 -4.38
C TYR A 12 -0.46 1.40 -4.04
N TRP A 13 -0.28 0.33 -3.29
CA TRP A 13 1.05 -0.16 -2.93
C TRP A 13 1.91 -0.39 -4.18
N ARG A 14 1.35 -1.03 -5.20
CA ARG A 14 2.07 -1.26 -6.45
C ARG A 14 2.46 0.04 -7.14
N CYS A 15 1.55 1.02 -7.14
CA CYS A 15 1.82 2.31 -7.74
C CYS A 15 2.95 3.04 -6.99
N ILE A 16 2.98 2.91 -5.67
CA ILE A 16 4.04 3.52 -4.86
C ILE A 16 5.39 2.88 -5.20
N LEU A 17 5.42 1.57 -5.34
CA LEU A 17 6.66 0.86 -5.68
C LEU A 17 7.18 1.28 -7.06
N ARG A 18 6.27 1.59 -7.98
CA ARG A 18 6.66 2.05 -9.32
C ARG A 18 7.05 3.52 -9.32
N GLY A 19 6.74 4.25 -8.28
CA GLY A 19 7.00 5.67 -8.20
C GLY A 19 5.98 6.56 -8.89
N THR A 20 4.82 5.99 -9.28
CA THR A 20 3.77 6.76 -9.92
C THR A 20 2.85 7.47 -8.92
N ARG A 21 2.85 7.02 -7.67
CA ARG A 21 2.07 7.62 -6.60
C ARG A 21 2.86 7.61 -5.30
N THR A 22 2.44 8.43 -4.35
CA THR A 22 3.06 8.49 -3.03
C THR A 22 2.04 8.07 -1.98
N ILE A 23 2.49 7.85 -0.76
CA ILE A 23 1.60 7.48 0.34
C ILE A 23 0.57 8.58 0.61
N ASP A 24 0.90 9.83 0.31
CA ASP A 24 -0.03 10.94 0.48
C ASP A 24 -1.20 10.89 -0.50
N ASP A 25 -1.02 10.22 -1.63
CA ASP A 25 -2.08 10.03 -2.62
C ASP A 25 -3.09 8.97 -2.18
N VAL A 26 -2.74 8.16 -1.19
CA VAL A 26 -3.60 7.09 -0.69
C VAL A 26 -4.63 7.69 0.26
N PRO A 27 -5.93 7.33 0.13
CA PRO A 27 -6.94 7.77 1.09
C PRO A 27 -6.53 7.40 2.51
N GLU A 28 -6.81 8.28 3.45
CA GLU A 28 -6.41 8.09 4.84
C GLU A 28 -6.86 6.73 5.39
N GLU A 29 -8.04 6.30 5.01
CA GLU A 29 -8.60 5.03 5.46
C GLU A 29 -7.77 3.82 5.04
N LEU A 30 -7.08 3.92 3.92
CA LEU A 30 -6.29 2.83 3.38
C LEU A 30 -4.79 2.99 3.62
N ARG A 31 -4.40 4.14 4.12
CA ARG A 31 -2.98 4.46 4.31
C ARG A 31 -2.27 3.48 5.22
N ASP A 32 -2.91 3.09 6.32
CA ASP A 32 -2.33 2.13 7.25
C ASP A 32 -2.11 0.77 6.59
N ALA A 33 -3.08 0.33 5.79
CA ALA A 33 -2.99 -0.94 5.08
C ALA A 33 -1.86 -0.93 4.06
N VAL A 34 -1.73 0.16 3.32
CA VAL A 34 -0.65 0.31 2.34
C VAL A 34 0.70 0.34 3.04
N ARG A 35 0.78 1.03 4.17
CA ARG A 35 2.01 1.10 4.95
C ARG A 35 2.43 -0.29 5.44
N GLU A 36 1.47 -1.09 5.88
CA GLU A 36 1.76 -2.47 6.29
C GLU A 36 2.31 -3.30 5.13
N LEU A 37 1.77 -3.11 3.93
CA LEU A 37 2.26 -3.80 2.75
C LEU A 37 3.70 -3.38 2.43
N LEU A 38 4.00 -2.10 2.56
CA LEU A 38 5.35 -1.61 2.33
C LEU A 38 6.34 -2.18 3.33
N GLU A 39 5.95 -2.25 4.59
CA GLU A 39 6.79 -2.82 5.63
C GLU A 39 7.05 -4.31 5.41
N ALA A 40 6.02 -5.04 4.99
CA ALA A 40 6.16 -6.45 4.69
C ALA A 40 7.11 -6.68 3.52
N ASP A 41 7.02 -5.82 2.51
CA ASP A 41 7.90 -5.91 1.35
C ASP A 41 9.36 -5.69 1.74
N GLU A 42 9.61 -4.73 2.61
CA GLU A 42 10.95 -4.47 3.10
C GLU A 42 11.54 -5.68 3.81
N LYS A 43 10.73 -6.36 4.62
CA LYS A 43 11.18 -7.54 5.34
C LYS A 43 11.49 -8.70 4.42
N GLU A 44 10.75 -8.81 3.32
CA GLU A 44 10.96 -9.90 2.36
C GLU A 44 12.18 -9.67 1.47
N THR A 45 12.63 -8.44 1.36
CA THR A 45 13.70 -8.08 0.45
C THR A 45 15.10 -8.27 1.04
N VAL A 46 15.19 -8.73 2.24
CA VAL A 46 16.48 -8.93 2.92
C VAL A 46 17.31 -10.04 2.30
#